data_fbfbcb0dfc16921c8d9963bcfeb70760
#
_entry.id   fbfbcb0dfc16921c8d9963bcfeb70760
#
_cell.length_a   1.000
_cell.length_b   1.000
_cell.length_c   1.000
_cell.angle_alpha   90.00
_cell.angle_beta   90.00
_cell.angle_gamma   90.00
#
_symmetry.space_group_name_H-M   'P 1'
#
loop_
_entity.id
_entity.type
_entity.pdbx_description
1 polymer ?
#
loop_
_entity_poly.entity_id
_entity_poly.type
_entity_poly.pdbx_seq_one_letter_code
_entity_poly.pdbx_strand_id
1 'polypeptide(L)'
;MKVITVESYGGPEVLKYSEAPTPATEPGFGLVKVEAIGVNFADCMMRTGHYPGGPQPAFVPGLEVAGIAVSGAHQGKRIMGIVEHGGYAEYALVPDALAFPYPTELSAEQAAGFLVTYLTAYYALWMADLKPDEKLLIQAAAGGVGTAAAQLARQMGAEIFGITSSPEKAEWLRQSGLEHVIESSDYNYREAVREQSGGDGIDIILESVGGATLAADLELLRPLGRLIVYGALSGDPGHLHLGQLFANSLSVHALHLRSLLQSPESVSMAMDELLEYARRKKVQPVIGAVYPLAEAAEAHRLLESRASYGKIILKP
;
A
#
# COMPACT_ATOMS: atom_id res chain seq x y z
N MET A 1 -17.97 -8.55 20.15
CA MET A 1 -17.85 -8.26 18.71
C MET A 1 -17.15 -9.39 17.98
N LYS A 2 -17.43 -9.56 16.68
CA LYS A 2 -16.69 -10.50 15.84
C LYS A 2 -15.34 -9.93 15.47
N VAL A 3 -14.31 -10.80 15.44
CA VAL A 3 -12.91 -10.45 15.16
C VAL A 3 -12.20 -11.60 14.45
N ILE A 4 -11.06 -11.30 13.82
CA ILE A 4 -10.07 -12.31 13.45
C ILE A 4 -8.93 -12.26 14.45
N THR A 5 -8.57 -13.41 15.02
CA THR A 5 -7.43 -13.55 15.95
C THR A 5 -6.31 -14.37 15.33
N VAL A 6 -5.08 -14.04 15.69
CA VAL A 6 -3.85 -14.78 15.39
C VAL A 6 -3.24 -15.20 16.71
N GLU A 7 -3.38 -16.48 17.09
CA GLU A 7 -2.88 -17.02 18.34
C GLU A 7 -1.43 -17.55 18.23
N SER A 8 -0.99 -17.84 17.02
CA SER A 8 0.38 -18.24 16.70
C SER A 8 0.73 -17.76 15.29
N TYR A 9 1.99 -17.48 15.03
CA TYR A 9 2.46 -17.19 13.67
C TYR A 9 2.26 -18.40 12.75
N GLY A 10 1.95 -18.15 11.47
CA GLY A 10 1.73 -19.23 10.51
C GLY A 10 1.15 -18.77 9.18
N GLY A 11 0.67 -19.73 8.39
CA GLY A 11 -0.03 -19.50 7.14
C GLY A 11 -1.44 -18.91 7.34
N PRO A 12 -2.22 -18.69 6.26
CA PRO A 12 -3.57 -18.10 6.36
C PRO A 12 -4.54 -18.86 7.28
N GLU A 13 -4.29 -20.14 7.53
CA GLU A 13 -5.09 -20.99 8.42
C GLU A 13 -5.06 -20.59 9.91
N VAL A 14 -4.11 -19.76 10.34
CA VAL A 14 -4.05 -19.24 11.72
C VAL A 14 -4.99 -18.07 11.97
N LEU A 15 -5.58 -17.50 10.91
CA LEU A 15 -6.61 -16.48 11.01
C LEU A 15 -7.93 -17.09 11.48
N LYS A 16 -8.27 -16.90 12.76
CA LYS A 16 -9.46 -17.51 13.37
C LYS A 16 -10.56 -16.47 13.56
N TYR A 17 -11.73 -16.74 12.96
CA TYR A 17 -12.93 -15.98 13.22
C TYR A 17 -13.47 -16.31 14.61
N SER A 18 -13.54 -15.32 15.48
CA SER A 18 -13.81 -15.49 16.90
C SER A 18 -14.65 -14.34 17.47
N GLU A 19 -14.90 -14.39 18.77
CA GLU A 19 -15.56 -13.31 19.50
C GLU A 19 -14.61 -12.71 20.54
N ALA A 20 -14.61 -11.38 20.65
CA ALA A 20 -13.88 -10.65 21.68
C ALA A 20 -14.77 -9.52 22.26
N PRO A 21 -14.47 -9.03 23.46
CA PRO A 21 -15.09 -7.81 23.98
C PRO A 21 -14.86 -6.64 23.01
N THR A 22 -15.84 -5.74 22.91
CA THR A 22 -15.62 -4.46 22.23
C THR A 22 -14.59 -3.66 23.01
N PRO A 23 -13.58 -3.04 22.34
CA PRO A 23 -12.58 -2.24 23.02
C PRO A 23 -13.19 -1.11 23.82
N ALA A 24 -12.65 -0.85 25.02
CA ALA A 24 -13.01 0.32 25.79
C ALA A 24 -12.43 1.57 25.12
N THR A 25 -13.14 2.69 25.25
CA THR A 25 -12.66 3.99 24.74
C THR A 25 -11.53 4.51 25.61
N GLU A 26 -10.50 5.08 24.97
CA GLU A 26 -9.33 5.68 25.62
C GLU A 26 -9.16 7.13 25.20
N PRO A 27 -8.59 8.01 26.06
CA PRO A 27 -8.24 9.37 25.65
C PRO A 27 -7.32 9.40 24.43
N GLY A 28 -7.62 10.23 23.44
CA GLY A 28 -6.85 10.33 22.19
C GLY A 28 -7.19 9.26 21.14
N PHE A 29 -8.22 8.43 21.40
CA PHE A 29 -8.72 7.42 20.48
C PHE A 29 -10.22 7.54 20.24
N GLY A 30 -10.63 7.32 19.00
CA GLY A 30 -12.01 7.13 18.61
C GLY A 30 -12.36 5.64 18.45
N LEU A 31 -13.47 5.20 19.04
CA LEU A 31 -14.03 3.89 18.72
C LEU A 31 -14.81 4.00 17.41
N VAL A 32 -14.49 3.15 16.45
CA VAL A 32 -15.12 3.13 15.12
C VAL A 32 -15.92 1.86 14.96
N LYS A 33 -17.21 1.98 14.60
CA LYS A 33 -17.99 0.88 14.06
C LYS A 33 -17.54 0.66 12.63
N VAL A 34 -16.88 -0.45 12.38
CA VAL A 34 -16.22 -0.73 11.10
C VAL A 34 -17.23 -1.15 10.03
N GLU A 35 -17.15 -0.55 8.86
CA GLU A 35 -17.94 -0.89 7.67
C GLU A 35 -17.11 -1.59 6.60
N ALA A 36 -15.78 -1.32 6.58
CA ALA A 36 -14.84 -1.92 5.66
C ALA A 36 -13.42 -1.89 6.24
N ILE A 37 -12.60 -2.86 5.85
CA ILE A 37 -11.23 -3.08 6.33
C ILE A 37 -10.33 -3.28 5.13
N GLY A 38 -9.23 -2.55 5.03
CA GLY A 38 -8.24 -2.73 3.97
C GLY A 38 -7.26 -3.85 4.33
N VAL A 39 -7.10 -4.82 3.43
CA VAL A 39 -6.08 -5.87 3.56
C VAL A 39 -4.77 -5.38 2.94
N ASN A 40 -3.67 -5.55 3.68
CA ASN A 40 -2.33 -5.14 3.28
C ASN A 40 -1.35 -6.32 3.34
N PHE A 41 -0.30 -6.30 2.52
CA PHE A 41 0.75 -7.32 2.59
C PHE A 41 1.46 -7.30 3.96
N ALA A 42 1.50 -6.14 4.61
CA ALA A 42 1.98 -6.01 5.98
C ALA A 42 1.19 -6.86 6.99
N ASP A 43 -0.13 -7.06 6.78
CA ASP A 43 -0.94 -7.96 7.62
C ASP A 43 -0.49 -9.42 7.46
N CYS A 44 -0.12 -9.83 6.24
CA CYS A 44 0.47 -11.15 5.99
C CYS A 44 1.83 -11.29 6.70
N MET A 45 2.67 -10.25 6.64
CA MET A 45 3.96 -10.23 7.33
C MET A 45 3.79 -10.27 8.85
N MET A 46 2.82 -9.55 9.43
CA MET A 46 2.49 -9.62 10.86
C MET A 46 2.03 -11.03 11.25
N ARG A 47 1.14 -11.62 10.46
CA ARG A 47 0.63 -12.98 10.68
C ARG A 47 1.76 -14.02 10.67
N THR A 48 2.78 -13.84 9.83
CA THR A 48 3.93 -14.76 9.73
C THR A 48 5.08 -14.42 10.67
N GLY A 49 5.01 -13.30 11.42
CA GLY A 49 6.07 -12.83 12.33
C GLY A 49 7.25 -12.13 11.65
N HIS A 50 7.12 -11.77 10.38
CA HIS A 50 8.19 -11.12 9.62
C HIS A 50 8.04 -9.59 9.50
N TYR A 51 6.98 -9.00 10.08
CA TYR A 51 6.81 -7.54 10.05
C TYR A 51 7.71 -6.87 11.09
N PRO A 52 8.59 -5.93 10.71
CA PRO A 52 9.48 -5.24 11.65
C PRO A 52 8.70 -4.50 12.74
N GLY A 53 8.91 -4.85 14.00
CA GLY A 53 8.18 -4.28 15.13
C GLY A 53 6.70 -4.67 15.19
N GLY A 54 6.31 -5.77 14.55
CA GLY A 54 4.95 -6.30 14.58
C GLY A 54 4.55 -6.88 15.94
N PRO A 55 3.23 -7.08 16.16
CA PRO A 55 2.71 -7.60 17.43
C PRO A 55 3.12 -9.05 17.65
N GLN A 56 3.24 -9.44 18.92
CA GLN A 56 3.37 -10.85 19.32
C GLN A 56 1.99 -11.51 19.40
N PRO A 57 1.84 -12.79 19.09
CA PRO A 57 0.60 -13.52 19.38
C PRO A 57 0.27 -13.51 20.90
N ALA A 58 -1.02 -13.39 21.30
CA ALA A 58 -2.20 -13.31 20.43
C ALA A 58 -2.54 -11.87 20.09
N PHE A 59 -2.94 -11.62 18.83
CA PHE A 59 -3.35 -10.29 18.38
C PHE A 59 -4.47 -10.38 17.34
N VAL A 60 -5.15 -9.24 17.12
CA VAL A 60 -6.08 -9.01 16.01
C VAL A 60 -5.32 -8.26 14.92
N PRO A 61 -5.19 -8.77 13.68
CA PRO A 61 -4.51 -8.07 12.59
C PRO A 61 -5.32 -6.88 12.04
N GLY A 62 -4.79 -6.23 11.00
CA GLY A 62 -5.45 -5.15 10.27
C GLY A 62 -4.91 -3.77 10.63
N LEU A 63 -4.45 -3.05 9.61
CA LEU A 63 -3.79 -1.75 9.73
C LEU A 63 -4.68 -0.56 9.40
N GLU A 64 -5.78 -0.76 8.65
CA GLU A 64 -6.65 0.33 8.24
C GLU A 64 -8.11 -0.09 8.18
N VAL A 65 -8.98 0.84 8.56
CA VAL A 65 -10.43 0.65 8.61
C VAL A 65 -11.16 1.88 8.07
N ALA A 66 -12.40 1.69 7.64
CA ALA A 66 -13.36 2.76 7.42
C ALA A 66 -14.70 2.43 8.07
N GLY A 67 -15.40 3.44 8.58
CA GLY A 67 -16.69 3.26 9.23
C GLY A 67 -17.18 4.52 9.92
N ILE A 68 -18.06 4.35 10.89
CA ILE A 68 -18.66 5.45 11.67
C ILE A 68 -17.96 5.55 13.03
N ALA A 69 -17.40 6.70 13.34
CA ALA A 69 -16.87 6.97 14.68
C ALA A 69 -18.02 7.04 15.70
N VAL A 70 -18.03 6.15 16.68
CA VAL A 70 -19.05 6.13 17.74
C VAL A 70 -18.60 6.88 19.00
N SER A 71 -17.28 7.19 19.09
CA SER A 71 -16.69 8.06 20.11
C SER A 71 -15.46 8.78 19.57
N GLY A 72 -14.80 9.61 20.39
CA GLY A 72 -13.58 10.35 20.06
C GLY A 72 -13.83 11.65 19.31
N ALA A 73 -12.76 12.26 18.78
CA ALA A 73 -12.79 13.58 18.15
C ALA A 73 -13.70 13.68 16.92
N HIS A 74 -13.98 12.55 16.29
CA HIS A 74 -14.80 12.47 15.07
C HIS A 74 -16.15 11.81 15.26
N GLN A 75 -16.67 11.74 16.50
CA GLN A 75 -17.95 11.09 16.81
C GLN A 75 -19.07 11.50 15.84
N GLY A 76 -19.79 10.51 15.32
CA GLY A 76 -20.89 10.66 14.37
C GLY A 76 -20.47 10.86 12.92
N LYS A 77 -19.17 10.96 12.62
CA LYS A 77 -18.67 11.14 11.25
C LYS A 77 -18.27 9.79 10.62
N ARG A 78 -18.37 9.74 9.32
CA ARG A 78 -17.70 8.69 8.51
C ARG A 78 -16.21 9.00 8.49
N ILE A 79 -15.40 8.04 8.93
CA ILE A 79 -13.93 8.19 8.97
C ILE A 79 -13.24 6.99 8.37
N MET A 80 -12.05 7.20 7.83
CA MET A 80 -11.04 6.20 7.61
C MET A 80 -9.91 6.40 8.61
N GLY A 81 -9.29 5.32 9.07
CA GLY A 81 -8.28 5.38 10.13
C GLY A 81 -7.20 4.34 9.98
N ILE A 82 -5.98 4.71 10.41
CA ILE A 82 -4.85 3.78 10.55
C ILE A 82 -4.73 3.36 12.01
N VAL A 83 -4.50 2.06 12.21
CA VAL A 83 -4.23 1.44 13.50
C VAL A 83 -2.93 0.65 13.44
N GLU A 84 -2.28 0.41 14.58
CA GLU A 84 -1.08 -0.45 14.60
C GLU A 84 -1.42 -1.92 14.33
N HIS A 85 -2.57 -2.37 14.83
CA HIS A 85 -3.24 -3.65 14.63
C HIS A 85 -4.68 -3.52 15.18
N GLY A 86 -5.52 -4.55 15.03
CA GLY A 86 -6.89 -4.53 15.59
C GLY A 86 -7.97 -4.17 14.58
N GLY A 87 -7.61 -3.94 13.32
CA GLY A 87 -8.57 -3.53 12.28
C GLY A 87 -9.51 -4.66 11.81
N TYR A 88 -9.13 -5.94 11.93
CA TYR A 88 -9.96 -7.06 11.48
C TYR A 88 -11.05 -7.40 12.50
N ALA A 89 -11.96 -6.47 12.71
CA ALA A 89 -13.00 -6.53 13.72
C ALA A 89 -14.23 -5.69 13.36
N GLU A 90 -15.36 -5.93 14.02
CA GLU A 90 -16.56 -5.09 13.89
C GLU A 90 -16.37 -3.68 14.50
N TYR A 91 -15.44 -3.53 15.46
CA TYR A 91 -15.08 -2.25 16.08
C TYR A 91 -13.56 -2.16 16.21
N ALA A 92 -13.01 -0.98 15.96
CA ALA A 92 -11.59 -0.70 16.08
C ALA A 92 -11.36 0.61 16.88
N LEU A 93 -10.29 0.63 17.69
CA LEU A 93 -9.80 1.87 18.29
C LEU A 93 -8.83 2.53 17.33
N VAL A 94 -9.15 3.72 16.88
CA VAL A 94 -8.34 4.50 15.94
C VAL A 94 -7.79 5.72 16.68
N PRO A 95 -6.47 5.97 16.64
CA PRO A 95 -5.90 7.20 17.16
C PRO A 95 -6.53 8.43 16.49
N ASP A 96 -6.99 9.42 17.27
CA ASP A 96 -7.63 10.62 16.73
C ASP A 96 -6.74 11.35 15.70
N ALA A 97 -5.41 11.32 15.89
CA ALA A 97 -4.44 11.90 14.98
C ALA A 97 -4.29 11.16 13.64
N LEU A 98 -4.77 9.92 13.54
CA LEU A 98 -4.72 9.08 12.34
C LEU A 98 -6.14 8.72 11.84
N ALA A 99 -7.14 9.47 12.28
CA ALA A 99 -8.54 9.36 11.89
C ALA A 99 -8.95 10.54 11.01
N PHE A 100 -9.38 10.26 9.79
CA PHE A 100 -9.68 11.28 8.79
C PHE A 100 -11.12 11.14 8.27
N PRO A 101 -11.96 12.17 8.39
CA PRO A 101 -13.24 12.19 7.69
C PRO A 101 -13.03 12.09 6.18
N TYR A 102 -13.67 11.14 5.52
CA TYR A 102 -13.53 10.96 4.09
C TYR A 102 -14.71 11.54 3.30
N PRO A 103 -14.49 12.04 2.07
CA PRO A 103 -15.49 12.66 1.25
C PRO A 103 -16.53 11.66 0.73
N THR A 104 -17.70 12.16 0.34
CA THR A 104 -18.83 11.36 -0.17
C THR A 104 -18.54 10.69 -1.51
N GLU A 105 -17.52 11.15 -2.22
CA GLU A 105 -17.01 10.59 -3.46
C GLU A 105 -16.37 9.21 -3.27
N LEU A 106 -15.97 8.86 -2.04
CA LEU A 106 -15.45 7.54 -1.69
C LEU A 106 -16.51 6.68 -1.03
N SER A 107 -16.62 5.43 -1.44
CA SER A 107 -17.35 4.41 -0.69
C SER A 107 -16.58 4.01 0.58
N ALA A 108 -17.21 3.25 1.50
CA ALA A 108 -16.51 2.74 2.68
C ALA A 108 -15.37 1.79 2.29
N GLU A 109 -15.56 0.97 1.26
CA GLU A 109 -14.53 0.07 0.72
C GLU A 109 -13.34 0.85 0.16
N GLN A 110 -13.60 1.92 -0.60
CA GLN A 110 -12.55 2.80 -1.10
C GLN A 110 -11.82 3.52 0.04
N ALA A 111 -12.55 4.02 1.02
CA ALA A 111 -11.96 4.68 2.19
C ALA A 111 -11.08 3.72 3.01
N ALA A 112 -11.50 2.46 3.19
CA ALA A 112 -10.71 1.43 3.86
C ALA A 112 -9.46 1.00 3.07
N GLY A 113 -9.43 1.21 1.76
CA GLY A 113 -8.27 0.93 0.92
C GLY A 113 -7.39 2.14 0.63
N PHE A 114 -7.64 3.28 1.28
CA PHE A 114 -7.02 4.56 0.93
C PHE A 114 -5.72 4.83 1.70
N LEU A 115 -5.77 4.83 3.02
CA LEU A 115 -4.72 5.44 3.84
C LEU A 115 -3.36 4.79 3.64
N VAL A 116 -3.25 3.47 3.82
CA VAL A 116 -1.96 2.77 3.71
C VAL A 116 -1.39 2.91 2.31
N THR A 117 -2.21 2.74 1.28
CA THR A 117 -1.73 2.76 -0.11
C THR A 117 -1.38 4.15 -0.61
N TYR A 118 -2.25 5.14 -0.37
CA TYR A 118 -2.01 6.49 -0.88
C TYR A 118 -0.97 7.26 -0.07
N LEU A 119 -0.89 7.07 1.25
CA LEU A 119 0.21 7.66 2.03
C LEU A 119 1.56 7.03 1.64
N THR A 120 1.62 5.70 1.44
CA THR A 120 2.85 5.06 0.97
C THR A 120 3.27 5.60 -0.39
N ALA A 121 2.34 5.68 -1.34
CA ALA A 121 2.61 6.22 -2.67
C ALA A 121 3.01 7.70 -2.63
N TYR A 122 2.29 8.51 -1.87
CA TYR A 122 2.57 9.95 -1.69
C TYR A 122 3.98 10.17 -1.16
N TYR A 123 4.33 9.51 -0.06
CA TYR A 123 5.67 9.64 0.53
C TYR A 123 6.77 9.07 -0.37
N ALA A 124 6.50 8.00 -1.12
CA ALA A 124 7.47 7.46 -2.08
C ALA A 124 7.79 8.49 -3.18
N LEU A 125 6.78 9.13 -3.75
CA LEU A 125 6.94 10.17 -4.77
C LEU A 125 7.55 11.46 -4.20
N TRP A 126 7.18 11.83 -2.97
CA TRP A 126 7.77 12.97 -2.25
C TRP A 126 9.26 12.76 -1.94
N MET A 127 9.64 11.59 -1.40
CA MET A 127 11.04 11.24 -1.12
C MET A 127 11.88 11.17 -2.40
N ALA A 128 11.28 10.76 -3.50
CA ALA A 128 11.91 10.77 -4.80
C ALA A 128 12.04 12.18 -5.39
N ASP A 129 11.37 13.18 -4.84
CA ASP A 129 11.28 14.53 -5.39
C ASP A 129 10.88 14.52 -6.88
N LEU A 130 9.79 13.73 -7.19
CA LEU A 130 9.33 13.53 -8.55
C LEU A 130 8.99 14.87 -9.24
N LYS A 131 9.51 15.05 -10.45
CA LYS A 131 9.26 16.25 -11.28
C LYS A 131 8.41 15.88 -12.50
N PRO A 132 7.72 16.87 -13.12
CA PRO A 132 7.08 16.68 -14.42
C PRO A 132 8.08 16.15 -15.46
N ASP A 133 7.58 15.34 -16.38
CA ASP A 133 8.31 14.72 -17.49
C ASP A 133 9.40 13.70 -17.08
N GLU A 134 9.57 13.41 -15.77
CA GLU A 134 10.44 12.33 -15.33
C GLU A 134 9.81 10.95 -15.58
N LYS A 135 10.66 9.99 -15.93
CA LYS A 135 10.30 8.59 -16.15
C LYS A 135 10.25 7.82 -14.83
N LEU A 136 9.06 7.40 -14.45
CA LEU A 136 8.78 6.66 -13.23
C LEU A 136 8.46 5.18 -13.53
N LEU A 137 9.28 4.26 -13.07
CA LEU A 137 9.01 2.82 -13.12
C LEU A 137 8.37 2.36 -11.81
N ILE A 138 7.25 1.66 -11.89
CA ILE A 138 6.51 1.14 -10.74
C ILE A 138 6.52 -0.39 -10.78
N GLN A 139 7.20 -1.02 -9.82
CA GLN A 139 7.12 -2.47 -9.59
C GLN A 139 5.75 -2.83 -9.00
N ALA A 140 5.22 -4.00 -9.35
CA ALA A 140 3.90 -4.45 -8.95
C ALA A 140 2.79 -3.40 -9.21
N ALA A 141 2.83 -2.76 -10.38
CA ALA A 141 1.98 -1.61 -10.73
C ALA A 141 0.47 -1.85 -10.61
N ALA A 142 0.01 -3.11 -10.75
CA ALA A 142 -1.39 -3.48 -10.57
C ALA A 142 -1.81 -3.63 -9.09
N GLY A 143 -0.88 -3.58 -8.13
CA GLY A 143 -1.18 -3.67 -6.70
C GLY A 143 -1.76 -2.39 -6.11
N GLY A 144 -2.16 -2.43 -4.83
CA GLY A 144 -2.78 -1.28 -4.17
C GLY A 144 -1.91 -0.02 -4.16
N VAL A 145 -0.63 -0.12 -3.76
CA VAL A 145 0.31 1.02 -3.79
C VAL A 145 0.66 1.40 -5.23
N GLY A 146 0.87 0.41 -6.11
CA GLY A 146 1.20 0.67 -7.52
C GLY A 146 0.13 1.48 -8.24
N THR A 147 -1.14 1.13 -8.06
CA THR A 147 -2.27 1.88 -8.65
C THR A 147 -2.41 3.28 -8.07
N ALA A 148 -2.17 3.43 -6.75
CA ALA A 148 -2.18 4.74 -6.10
C ALA A 148 -1.02 5.62 -6.61
N ALA A 149 0.19 5.07 -6.71
CA ALA A 149 1.37 5.77 -7.23
C ALA A 149 1.17 6.22 -8.68
N ALA A 150 0.63 5.36 -9.54
CA ALA A 150 0.34 5.72 -10.93
C ALA A 150 -0.68 6.85 -11.03
N GLN A 151 -1.73 6.85 -10.20
CA GLN A 151 -2.72 7.93 -10.18
C GLN A 151 -2.12 9.25 -9.70
N LEU A 152 -1.31 9.24 -8.64
CA LEU A 152 -0.65 10.44 -8.12
C LEU A 152 0.40 10.98 -9.09
N ALA A 153 1.28 10.12 -9.61
CA ALA A 153 2.33 10.50 -10.54
C ALA A 153 1.76 11.13 -11.83
N ARG A 154 0.59 10.64 -12.30
CA ARG A 154 -0.13 11.26 -13.42
C ARG A 154 -0.54 12.70 -13.12
N GLN A 155 -0.98 13.01 -11.88
CA GLN A 155 -1.30 14.40 -11.50
C GLN A 155 -0.04 15.28 -11.44
N MET A 156 1.14 14.67 -11.22
CA MET A 156 2.44 15.35 -11.19
C MET A 156 3.09 15.48 -12.58
N GLY A 157 2.49 14.89 -13.63
CA GLY A 157 2.97 14.99 -15.01
C GLY A 157 4.13 14.05 -15.36
N ALA A 158 4.31 12.94 -14.64
CA ALA A 158 5.35 11.94 -14.92
C ALA A 158 4.98 11.04 -16.11
N GLU A 159 6.00 10.53 -16.81
CA GLU A 159 5.89 9.43 -17.75
C GLU A 159 5.97 8.10 -16.95
N ILE A 160 4.92 7.27 -17.00
CA ILE A 160 4.76 6.16 -16.07
C ILE A 160 4.93 4.82 -16.78
N PHE A 161 5.85 3.98 -16.26
CA PHE A 161 6.11 2.62 -16.69
C PHE A 161 5.67 1.67 -15.58
N GLY A 162 4.82 0.68 -15.88
CA GLY A 162 4.33 -0.27 -14.90
C GLY A 162 4.75 -1.70 -15.19
N ILE A 163 5.36 -2.36 -14.20
CA ILE A 163 5.67 -3.80 -14.27
C ILE A 163 4.58 -4.58 -13.55
N THR A 164 4.14 -5.66 -14.18
CA THR A 164 3.19 -6.60 -13.59
C THR A 164 3.52 -8.04 -13.96
N SER A 165 2.94 -9.01 -13.21
CA SER A 165 3.34 -10.41 -13.26
C SER A 165 2.44 -11.29 -14.14
N SER A 166 1.42 -10.74 -14.80
CA SER A 166 0.57 -11.53 -15.68
C SER A 166 -0.02 -10.73 -16.83
N PRO A 167 -0.35 -11.41 -17.96
CA PRO A 167 -0.99 -10.78 -19.11
C PRO A 167 -2.32 -10.11 -18.78
N GLU A 168 -3.13 -10.72 -17.91
CA GLU A 168 -4.44 -10.20 -17.51
C GLU A 168 -4.30 -8.86 -16.77
N LYS A 169 -3.33 -8.78 -15.86
CA LYS A 169 -3.02 -7.53 -15.15
C LYS A 169 -2.44 -6.48 -16.08
N ALA A 170 -1.60 -6.87 -17.03
CA ALA A 170 -1.05 -5.96 -18.02
C ALA A 170 -2.15 -5.35 -18.89
N GLU A 171 -3.10 -6.18 -19.34
CA GLU A 171 -4.24 -5.69 -20.11
C GLU A 171 -5.13 -4.76 -19.27
N TRP A 172 -5.40 -5.14 -18.02
CA TRP A 172 -6.16 -4.29 -17.09
C TRP A 172 -5.49 -2.92 -16.87
N LEU A 173 -4.15 -2.87 -16.69
CA LEU A 173 -3.40 -1.62 -16.55
C LEU A 173 -3.51 -0.74 -17.78
N ARG A 174 -3.42 -1.32 -19.00
CA ARG A 174 -3.60 -0.58 -20.26
C ARG A 174 -5.01 0.00 -20.38
N GLN A 175 -6.02 -0.79 -20.05
CA GLN A 175 -7.42 -0.33 -20.02
C GLN A 175 -7.66 0.77 -18.97
N SER A 176 -6.87 0.77 -17.89
CA SER A 176 -6.86 1.83 -16.86
C SER A 176 -6.09 3.08 -17.30
N GLY A 177 -5.58 3.12 -18.53
CA GLY A 177 -4.90 4.27 -19.12
C GLY A 177 -3.42 4.35 -18.77
N LEU A 178 -2.75 3.26 -18.42
CA LEU A 178 -1.29 3.20 -18.30
C LEU A 178 -0.71 2.85 -19.67
N GLU A 179 0.10 3.76 -20.24
CA GLU A 179 0.62 3.61 -21.60
C GLU A 179 1.74 2.58 -21.70
N HIS A 180 2.72 2.67 -20.79
CA HIS A 180 3.88 1.78 -20.78
C HIS A 180 3.67 0.66 -19.75
N VAL A 181 3.26 -0.52 -20.22
CA VAL A 181 3.02 -1.69 -19.38
C VAL A 181 3.89 -2.85 -19.84
N ILE A 182 4.74 -3.32 -18.92
CA ILE A 182 5.63 -4.44 -19.10
C ILE A 182 5.11 -5.63 -18.29
N GLU A 183 4.82 -6.74 -18.96
CA GLU A 183 4.54 -8.01 -18.30
C GLU A 183 5.85 -8.78 -18.09
N SER A 184 6.10 -9.25 -16.87
CA SER A 184 7.23 -10.08 -16.52
C SER A 184 6.92 -10.93 -15.30
N SER A 185 6.67 -12.21 -15.51
CA SER A 185 6.44 -13.20 -14.45
C SER A 185 7.75 -13.74 -13.85
N ASP A 186 8.86 -13.63 -14.58
CA ASP A 186 10.19 -14.15 -14.25
C ASP A 186 11.22 -13.06 -13.89
N TYR A 187 10.75 -11.80 -13.73
CA TYR A 187 11.58 -10.62 -13.46
C TYR A 187 12.57 -10.26 -14.60
N ASN A 188 12.36 -10.75 -15.81
CA ASN A 188 13.18 -10.43 -16.98
C ASN A 188 12.57 -9.27 -17.80
N TYR A 189 12.55 -8.07 -17.24
CA TYR A 189 11.91 -6.88 -17.82
C TYR A 189 12.88 -5.82 -18.35
N ARG A 190 14.17 -5.94 -18.10
CA ARG A 190 15.17 -4.89 -18.39
C ARG A 190 15.18 -4.43 -19.83
N GLU A 191 15.17 -5.36 -20.76
CA GLU A 191 15.23 -5.04 -22.20
C GLU A 191 13.95 -4.33 -22.65
N ALA A 192 12.79 -4.82 -22.22
CA ALA A 192 11.50 -4.19 -22.52
C ALA A 192 11.37 -2.78 -21.92
N VAL A 193 11.90 -2.55 -20.70
CA VAL A 193 11.94 -1.19 -20.12
C VAL A 193 12.86 -0.29 -20.93
N ARG A 194 14.07 -0.74 -21.33
CA ARG A 194 15.00 0.05 -22.15
C ARG A 194 14.38 0.42 -23.49
N GLU A 195 13.73 -0.53 -24.15
CA GLU A 195 13.06 -0.31 -25.44
C GLU A 195 11.93 0.74 -25.30
N GLN A 196 11.02 0.53 -24.34
CA GLN A 196 9.89 1.44 -24.16
C GLN A 196 10.29 2.83 -23.63
N SER A 197 11.38 2.92 -22.85
CA SER A 197 11.91 4.22 -22.36
C SER A 197 12.80 4.96 -23.36
N GLY A 198 12.99 4.43 -24.58
CA GLY A 198 13.83 5.05 -25.61
C GLY A 198 15.34 4.95 -25.35
N GLY A 199 15.78 4.14 -24.38
CA GLY A 199 17.20 3.89 -24.09
C GLY A 199 17.84 4.89 -23.11
N ASP A 200 17.17 5.98 -22.72
CA ASP A 200 17.72 7.03 -21.85
C ASP A 200 17.78 6.64 -20.37
N GLY A 201 17.17 5.50 -20.00
CA GLY A 201 17.05 5.03 -18.64
C GLY A 201 15.85 5.65 -17.90
N ILE A 202 15.70 5.25 -16.64
CA ILE A 202 14.59 5.62 -15.74
C ILE A 202 15.09 6.61 -14.68
N ASP A 203 14.29 7.61 -14.36
CA ASP A 203 14.61 8.59 -13.33
C ASP A 203 14.37 8.07 -11.92
N ILE A 204 13.21 7.45 -11.73
CA ILE A 204 12.74 6.98 -10.42
C ILE A 204 12.17 5.58 -10.57
N ILE A 205 12.54 4.70 -9.63
CA ILE A 205 11.95 3.37 -9.51
C ILE A 205 11.31 3.23 -8.15
N LEU A 206 10.03 2.83 -8.12
CA LEU A 206 9.33 2.43 -6.92
C LEU A 206 9.42 0.90 -6.79
N GLU A 207 10.21 0.43 -5.83
CA GLU A 207 10.56 -0.96 -5.62
C GLU A 207 9.83 -1.55 -4.42
N SER A 208 9.10 -2.64 -4.63
CA SER A 208 8.36 -3.36 -3.59
C SER A 208 8.59 -4.86 -3.59
N VAL A 209 9.35 -5.39 -4.55
CA VAL A 209 9.53 -6.83 -4.75
C VAL A 209 10.75 -7.37 -3.99
N GLY A 210 11.87 -6.67 -4.08
CA GLY A 210 13.13 -7.08 -3.46
C GLY A 210 13.83 -8.22 -4.20
N GLY A 211 14.88 -8.79 -3.59
CA GLY A 211 15.63 -9.89 -4.17
C GLY A 211 16.28 -9.55 -5.50
N ALA A 212 16.00 -10.33 -6.52
CA ALA A 212 16.60 -10.19 -7.85
C ALA A 212 16.22 -8.89 -8.58
N THR A 213 15.10 -8.25 -8.24
CA THR A 213 14.68 -7.00 -8.90
C THR A 213 15.58 -5.83 -8.57
N LEU A 214 16.14 -5.75 -7.35
CA LEU A 214 17.01 -4.64 -6.96
C LEU A 214 18.21 -4.44 -7.89
N ALA A 215 18.91 -5.50 -8.26
CA ALA A 215 20.05 -5.40 -9.15
C ALA A 215 19.62 -4.95 -10.55
N ALA A 216 18.50 -5.50 -11.04
CA ALA A 216 17.92 -5.14 -12.33
C ALA A 216 17.50 -3.66 -12.38
N ASP A 217 16.85 -3.19 -11.32
CA ASP A 217 16.37 -1.81 -11.20
C ASP A 217 17.52 -0.79 -11.17
N LEU A 218 18.61 -1.09 -10.44
CA LEU A 218 19.80 -0.22 -10.42
C LEU A 218 20.44 -0.08 -11.81
N GLU A 219 20.39 -1.11 -12.68
CA GLU A 219 20.89 -1.07 -14.04
C GLU A 219 20.00 -0.27 -15.00
N LEU A 220 18.74 -0.04 -14.64
CA LEU A 220 17.77 0.74 -15.41
C LEU A 220 17.80 2.23 -15.08
N LEU A 221 18.31 2.59 -13.88
CA LEU A 221 18.40 3.98 -13.48
C LEU A 221 19.45 4.73 -14.31
N ARG A 222 19.06 5.91 -14.82
CA ARG A 222 20.01 6.86 -15.39
C ARG A 222 20.94 7.46 -14.30
N PRO A 223 22.04 8.11 -14.64
CA PRO A 223 22.85 8.84 -13.69
C PRO A 223 21.99 9.81 -12.86
N LEU A 224 22.25 9.88 -11.54
CA LEU A 224 21.46 10.60 -10.53
C LEU A 224 20.03 10.06 -10.30
N GLY A 225 19.72 8.87 -10.81
CA GLY A 225 18.45 8.21 -10.59
C GLY A 225 18.19 7.84 -9.12
N ARG A 226 16.92 7.66 -8.78
CA ARG A 226 16.45 7.42 -7.39
C ARG A 226 15.65 6.13 -7.31
N LEU A 227 16.03 5.25 -6.38
CA LEU A 227 15.31 4.03 -6.04
C LEU A 227 14.61 4.20 -4.71
N ILE A 228 13.29 4.00 -4.67
CA ILE A 228 12.49 4.05 -3.45
C ILE A 228 12.03 2.64 -3.10
N VAL A 229 12.61 2.06 -2.05
CA VAL A 229 12.29 0.70 -1.58
C VAL A 229 11.25 0.80 -0.46
N TYR A 230 10.07 0.21 -0.66
CA TYR A 230 8.98 0.25 0.31
C TYR A 230 8.38 -1.14 0.64
N GLY A 231 8.98 -2.20 0.14
CA GLY A 231 8.55 -3.57 0.39
C GLY A 231 9.57 -4.61 -0.02
N ALA A 232 9.26 -5.88 0.27
CA ALA A 232 10.02 -7.05 -0.14
C ALA A 232 9.05 -8.22 -0.39
N LEU A 233 8.19 -8.08 -1.40
CA LEU A 233 7.14 -9.06 -1.74
C LEU A 233 7.68 -10.44 -2.13
N SER A 234 8.94 -10.52 -2.54
CA SER A 234 9.63 -11.80 -2.80
C SER A 234 9.91 -12.59 -1.52
N GLY A 235 9.90 -11.93 -0.36
CA GLY A 235 10.40 -12.47 0.91
C GLY A 235 11.91 -12.34 1.08
N ASP A 236 12.63 -11.93 0.04
CA ASP A 236 14.06 -11.62 0.07
C ASP A 236 14.24 -10.09 -0.05
N PRO A 237 14.81 -9.42 0.96
CA PRO A 237 15.05 -7.98 0.86
C PRO A 237 16.10 -7.61 -0.20
N GLY A 238 16.91 -8.58 -0.66
CA GLY A 238 17.99 -8.37 -1.62
C GLY A 238 19.20 -7.68 -1.04
N HIS A 239 20.15 -7.37 -1.92
CA HIS A 239 21.41 -6.70 -1.56
C HIS A 239 21.72 -5.55 -2.52
N LEU A 240 22.21 -4.43 -1.97
CA LEU A 240 22.67 -3.28 -2.73
C LEU A 240 24.18 -3.34 -2.89
N HIS A 241 24.67 -3.21 -4.12
CA HIS A 241 26.09 -3.15 -4.40
C HIS A 241 26.55 -1.69 -4.47
N LEU A 242 27.32 -1.23 -3.49
CA LEU A 242 27.78 0.16 -3.40
C LEU A 242 28.49 0.67 -4.65
N GLY A 243 29.23 -0.21 -5.35
CA GLY A 243 29.89 0.14 -6.61
C GLY A 243 28.92 0.57 -7.71
N GLN A 244 27.73 -0.03 -7.79
CA GLN A 244 26.70 0.38 -8.74
C GLN A 244 26.12 1.76 -8.38
N LEU A 245 25.88 2.00 -7.09
CA LEU A 245 25.41 3.31 -6.64
C LEU A 245 26.41 4.41 -6.95
N PHE A 246 27.69 4.15 -6.64
CA PHE A 246 28.77 5.12 -6.85
C PHE A 246 29.00 5.42 -8.35
N ALA A 247 28.97 4.40 -9.21
CA ALA A 247 29.27 4.54 -10.65
C ALA A 247 28.33 5.53 -11.35
N ASN A 248 27.08 5.62 -10.94
CA ASN A 248 26.06 6.48 -11.54
C ASN A 248 25.51 7.53 -10.59
N SER A 249 26.13 7.73 -9.40
CA SER A 249 25.67 8.66 -8.37
C SER A 249 24.17 8.45 -8.01
N LEU A 250 23.77 7.20 -7.84
CA LEU A 250 22.38 6.84 -7.55
C LEU A 250 22.03 7.10 -6.09
N SER A 251 20.76 7.41 -5.84
CA SER A 251 20.19 7.52 -4.49
C SER A 251 19.27 6.35 -4.20
N VAL A 252 19.32 5.82 -2.99
CA VAL A 252 18.38 4.79 -2.51
C VAL A 252 17.75 5.28 -1.22
N HIS A 253 16.43 5.27 -1.20
CA HIS A 253 15.63 5.62 -0.04
C HIS A 253 14.81 4.41 0.39
N ALA A 254 14.83 4.08 1.68
CA ALA A 254 13.94 3.09 2.27
C ALA A 254 12.75 3.80 2.91
N LEU A 255 11.55 3.35 2.58
CA LEU A 255 10.31 3.89 3.11
C LEU A 255 9.61 2.84 3.96
N HIS A 256 9.38 3.14 5.24
CA HIS A 256 8.51 2.38 6.12
C HIS A 256 7.42 3.32 6.65
N LEU A 257 6.18 3.12 6.21
CA LEU A 257 5.07 4.03 6.51
C LEU A 257 4.91 4.29 8.01
N ARG A 258 5.04 3.26 8.87
CA ARG A 258 4.95 3.40 10.32
C ARG A 258 5.89 4.47 10.90
N SER A 259 7.09 4.61 10.34
CA SER A 259 8.04 5.65 10.78
C SER A 259 7.56 7.06 10.42
N LEU A 260 6.91 7.20 9.27
CA LEU A 260 6.37 8.48 8.79
C LEU A 260 5.10 8.89 9.55
N LEU A 261 4.29 7.93 9.99
CA LEU A 261 3.09 8.18 10.81
C LEU A 261 3.41 8.77 12.20
N GLN A 262 4.67 8.77 12.64
CA GLN A 262 5.10 9.41 13.90
C GLN A 262 5.11 10.94 13.83
N SER A 263 4.93 11.54 12.65
CA SER A 263 4.79 12.98 12.46
C SER A 263 3.36 13.35 12.07
N PRO A 264 2.45 13.58 13.02
CA PRO A 264 1.03 13.87 12.72
C PRO A 264 0.85 15.08 11.81
N GLU A 265 1.70 16.09 11.92
CA GLU A 265 1.68 17.30 11.08
C GLU A 265 1.96 16.95 9.62
N SER A 266 3.00 16.14 9.35
CA SER A 266 3.34 15.69 8.01
C SER A 266 2.22 14.84 7.41
N VAL A 267 1.62 13.95 8.22
CA VAL A 267 0.48 13.13 7.79
C VAL A 267 -0.73 14.00 7.46
N SER A 268 -1.02 15.00 8.28
CA SER A 268 -2.15 15.92 8.03
C SER A 268 -1.96 16.69 6.72
N MET A 269 -0.77 17.22 6.45
CA MET A 269 -0.47 17.92 5.19
C MET A 269 -0.65 16.99 3.96
N ALA A 270 -0.12 15.77 4.03
CA ALA A 270 -0.30 14.79 2.96
C ALA A 270 -1.79 14.45 2.75
N MET A 271 -2.55 14.31 3.84
CA MET A 271 -3.97 13.99 3.78
C MET A 271 -4.81 15.12 3.22
N ASP A 272 -4.48 16.38 3.50
CA ASP A 272 -5.19 17.53 2.93
C ASP A 272 -5.12 17.51 1.39
N GLU A 273 -3.93 17.25 0.83
CA GLU A 273 -3.73 17.13 -0.61
C GLU A 273 -4.43 15.89 -1.20
N LEU A 274 -4.26 14.72 -0.57
CA LEU A 274 -4.85 13.48 -1.02
C LEU A 274 -6.38 13.51 -1.02
N LEU A 275 -6.98 14.11 0.02
CA LEU A 275 -8.44 14.28 0.11
C LEU A 275 -8.96 15.27 -0.94
N GLU A 276 -8.19 16.31 -1.28
CA GLU A 276 -8.56 17.22 -2.35
C GLU A 276 -8.54 16.52 -3.72
N TYR A 277 -7.52 15.68 -3.99
CA TYR A 277 -7.52 14.83 -5.19
C TYR A 277 -8.72 13.87 -5.21
N ALA A 278 -9.08 13.27 -4.07
CA ALA A 278 -10.24 12.38 -3.99
C ALA A 278 -11.56 13.12 -4.26
N ARG A 279 -11.78 14.32 -3.68
CA ARG A 279 -12.96 15.17 -3.95
C ARG A 279 -13.07 15.54 -5.44
N ARG A 280 -11.96 15.79 -6.09
CA ARG A 280 -11.90 16.08 -7.54
C ARG A 280 -11.95 14.81 -8.41
N LYS A 281 -12.10 13.63 -7.81
CA LYS A 281 -12.09 12.33 -8.51
C LYS A 281 -10.81 12.11 -9.35
N LYS A 282 -9.70 12.72 -8.94
CA LYS A 282 -8.39 12.54 -9.57
C LYS A 282 -7.70 11.26 -9.10
N VAL A 283 -8.03 10.82 -7.89
CA VAL A 283 -7.59 9.56 -7.31
C VAL A 283 -8.78 8.79 -6.73
N GLN A 284 -8.79 7.50 -6.95
CA GLN A 284 -9.79 6.58 -6.40
C GLN A 284 -9.15 5.20 -6.16
N PRO A 285 -9.22 4.64 -4.94
CA PRO A 285 -8.76 3.27 -4.71
C PRO A 285 -9.48 2.28 -5.61
N VAL A 286 -8.69 1.46 -6.28
CA VAL A 286 -9.21 0.35 -7.07
C VAL A 286 -9.49 -0.81 -6.13
N ILE A 287 -10.72 -1.27 -6.09
CA ILE A 287 -11.12 -2.43 -5.29
C ILE A 287 -11.14 -3.66 -6.19
N GLY A 288 -10.21 -4.59 -5.95
CA GLY A 288 -10.07 -5.82 -6.74
C GLY A 288 -10.91 -6.98 -6.23
N ALA A 289 -11.12 -7.05 -4.91
CA ALA A 289 -11.94 -8.08 -4.28
C ALA A 289 -12.53 -7.61 -2.95
N VAL A 290 -13.68 -8.17 -2.60
CA VAL A 290 -14.34 -7.94 -1.29
C VAL A 290 -14.71 -9.31 -0.72
N TYR A 291 -14.35 -9.55 0.55
CA TYR A 291 -14.66 -10.77 1.29
C TYR A 291 -15.38 -10.44 2.59
N PRO A 292 -16.26 -11.33 3.09
CA PRO A 292 -16.70 -11.26 4.48
C PRO A 292 -15.51 -11.36 5.44
N LEU A 293 -15.57 -10.73 6.61
CA LEU A 293 -14.53 -10.82 7.64
C LEU A 293 -14.17 -12.27 7.99
N ALA A 294 -15.18 -13.14 8.05
CA ALA A 294 -14.99 -14.57 8.32
C ALA A 294 -14.09 -15.29 7.29
N GLU A 295 -13.95 -14.73 6.10
CA GLU A 295 -13.14 -15.26 5.01
C GLU A 295 -11.76 -14.56 4.89
N ALA A 296 -11.26 -13.94 5.96
CA ALA A 296 -9.98 -13.26 5.96
C ALA A 296 -8.82 -14.15 5.50
N ALA A 297 -8.88 -15.46 5.77
CA ALA A 297 -7.89 -16.42 5.29
C ALA A 297 -7.84 -16.50 3.76
N GLU A 298 -8.99 -16.46 3.09
CA GLU A 298 -9.07 -16.46 1.61
C GLU A 298 -8.55 -15.14 1.02
N ALA A 299 -8.87 -14.02 1.67
CA ALA A 299 -8.33 -12.72 1.29
C ALA A 299 -6.79 -12.69 1.34
N HIS A 300 -6.18 -13.28 2.39
CA HIS A 300 -4.72 -13.42 2.50
C HIS A 300 -4.15 -14.37 1.44
N ARG A 301 -4.80 -15.52 1.18
CA ARG A 301 -4.37 -16.44 0.10
C ARG A 301 -4.37 -15.74 -1.26
N LEU A 302 -5.43 -15.00 -1.57
CA LEU A 302 -5.51 -14.24 -2.82
C LEU A 302 -4.37 -13.20 -2.92
N LEU A 303 -4.07 -12.48 -1.83
CA LEU A 303 -3.00 -11.47 -1.84
C LEU A 303 -1.63 -12.12 -2.02
N GLU A 304 -1.35 -13.21 -1.29
CA GLU A 304 -0.07 -13.94 -1.34
C GLU A 304 0.14 -14.67 -2.67
N SER A 305 -0.92 -15.10 -3.34
CA SER A 305 -0.84 -15.72 -4.67
C SER A 305 -0.42 -14.74 -5.77
N ARG A 306 -0.37 -13.43 -5.48
CA ARG A 306 -0.13 -12.35 -6.45
C ARG A 306 -1.13 -12.33 -7.61
N ALA A 307 -2.30 -12.95 -7.49
CA ALA A 307 -3.35 -12.92 -8.51
C ALA A 307 -4.24 -11.67 -8.41
N SER A 308 -4.28 -11.01 -7.23
CA SER A 308 -5.08 -9.81 -7.02
C SER A 308 -4.56 -8.59 -7.78
N TYR A 309 -5.44 -7.63 -8.04
CA TYR A 309 -5.13 -6.26 -8.43
C TYR A 309 -5.83 -5.27 -7.48
N GLY A 310 -5.33 -4.03 -7.40
CA GLY A 310 -5.87 -3.03 -6.48
C GLY A 310 -5.84 -3.49 -5.02
N LYS A 311 -6.90 -3.13 -4.29
CA LYS A 311 -7.09 -3.47 -2.87
C LYS A 311 -8.05 -4.63 -2.67
N ILE A 312 -7.75 -5.44 -1.68
CA ILE A 312 -8.68 -6.43 -1.12
C ILE A 312 -9.30 -5.82 0.14
N ILE A 313 -10.61 -5.99 0.30
CA ILE A 313 -11.40 -5.43 1.40
C ILE A 313 -12.09 -6.56 2.15
N LEU A 314 -12.11 -6.47 3.49
CA LEU A 314 -12.97 -7.30 4.33
C LEU A 314 -14.16 -6.48 4.81
N LYS A 315 -15.32 -7.14 4.93
CA LYS A 315 -16.54 -6.55 5.52
C LYS A 315 -16.93 -7.34 6.76
N PRO A 316 -17.08 -6.66 7.91
CA PRO A 316 -17.56 -7.26 9.14
C PRO A 316 -18.95 -7.86 9.06
#